data_4f2de38e7c08664501d6355dc3bf78d3
#
_entry.id   4f2de38e7c08664501d6355dc3bf78d3
#
_cell.length_a   1.000
_cell.length_b   1.000
_cell.length_c   1.000
_cell.angle_alpha   90.00
_cell.angle_beta   90.00
_cell.angle_gamma   90.00
#
_symmetry.space_group_name_H-M   'P 1'
#
loop_
_entity.id
_entity.type
_entity.pdbx_description
1 polymer ?
#
loop_
_entity_poly.entity_id
_entity_poly.type
_entity_poly.pdbx_seq_one_letter_code
_entity_poly.pdbx_strand_id
1 'polypeptide(L)'
;MPMIDVTAATGTFHDHSKLARDLAACMMRWEAVPDIPFFADNTAAFVHELAPESLSNASGDHNYVRINVLTPVGVLDRDKKLGVVREMTEIVAAAAGDPSLTERTWVLISEAPDGGWGIDGHAFTNAEIAQTARKILSGG
;
A
#
# COMPACT_ATOMS: atom_id res chain seq x y z
N MET A 1 -0.84 -9.47 0.74
CA MET A 1 -0.68 -9.09 -0.69
C MET A 1 -1.55 -7.87 -0.99
N PRO A 2 -1.19 -6.69 -0.56
CA PRO A 2 -1.96 -5.49 -0.89
C PRO A 2 -1.50 -4.86 -2.19
N MET A 3 -2.38 -4.03 -2.74
CA MET A 3 -2.06 -3.07 -3.80
C MET A 3 -2.15 -1.67 -3.20
N ILE A 4 -1.13 -0.86 -3.47
CA ILE A 4 -1.01 0.47 -2.89
C ILE A 4 -0.89 1.48 -4.01
N ASP A 5 -1.69 2.55 -3.96
CA ASP A 5 -1.64 3.64 -4.93
C ASP A 5 -1.38 4.94 -4.20
N VAL A 6 -0.27 5.60 -4.55
CA VAL A 6 0.10 6.91 -4.02
C VAL A 6 -0.15 7.95 -5.10
N THR A 7 -0.89 8.99 -4.77
CA THR A 7 -1.19 10.08 -5.70
C THR A 7 -0.80 11.42 -5.06
N ALA A 8 -0.04 12.23 -5.80
CA ALA A 8 0.42 13.55 -5.37
C ALA A 8 0.65 14.45 -6.59
N ALA A 9 0.90 15.73 -6.35
CA ALA A 9 1.27 16.65 -7.41
C ALA A 9 2.69 16.34 -7.92
N THR A 10 2.89 16.58 -9.21
CA THR A 10 4.20 16.42 -9.87
C THR A 10 5.30 17.12 -9.07
N GLY A 11 6.42 16.43 -8.86
CA GLY A 11 7.58 16.94 -8.15
C GLY A 11 7.59 16.71 -6.65
N THR A 12 6.54 16.08 -6.09
CA THR A 12 6.49 15.78 -4.65
C THR A 12 7.56 14.79 -4.22
N PHE A 13 7.83 13.78 -5.04
CA PHE A 13 8.80 12.73 -4.74
C PHE A 13 9.92 12.68 -5.76
N HIS A 14 11.14 12.36 -5.31
CA HIS A 14 12.31 12.26 -6.19
C HIS A 14 12.56 10.83 -6.68
N ASP A 15 12.49 9.86 -5.79
CA ASP A 15 12.76 8.45 -6.09
C ASP A 15 11.48 7.63 -5.95
N HIS A 16 10.72 7.54 -7.04
CA HIS A 16 9.44 6.82 -7.08
C HIS A 16 9.62 5.33 -6.83
N SER A 17 10.66 4.73 -7.39
CA SER A 17 10.92 3.29 -7.24
C SER A 17 11.21 2.93 -5.78
N LYS A 18 12.02 3.73 -5.09
CA LYS A 18 12.31 3.52 -3.68
C LYS A 18 11.05 3.69 -2.83
N LEU A 19 10.27 4.74 -3.08
CA LEU A 19 9.00 4.97 -2.37
C LEU A 19 8.06 3.78 -2.52
N ALA A 20 7.89 3.28 -3.74
CA ALA A 20 7.03 2.14 -4.02
C ALA A 20 7.51 0.89 -3.26
N ARG A 21 8.82 0.59 -3.29
CA ARG A 21 9.37 -0.55 -2.55
C ARG A 21 9.19 -0.41 -1.05
N ASP A 22 9.41 0.77 -0.50
CA ASP A 22 9.28 1.01 0.95
C ASP A 22 7.84 0.82 1.42
N LEU A 23 6.86 1.28 0.63
CA LEU A 23 5.44 1.10 0.95
C LEU A 23 5.02 -0.38 0.86
N ALA A 24 5.49 -1.09 -0.16
CA ALA A 24 5.21 -2.52 -0.30
C ALA A 24 5.81 -3.31 0.87
N ALA A 25 7.06 -3.03 1.23
CA ALA A 25 7.72 -3.67 2.37
C ALA A 25 7.00 -3.38 3.70
N CYS A 26 6.54 -2.15 3.88
CA CYS A 26 5.73 -1.76 5.04
C CYS A 26 4.50 -2.65 5.20
N MET A 27 3.76 -2.85 4.11
CA MET A 27 2.56 -3.69 4.15
C MET A 27 2.86 -5.14 4.44
N MET A 28 3.94 -5.71 3.89
CA MET A 28 4.33 -7.07 4.20
C MET A 28 4.60 -7.26 5.70
N ARG A 29 5.25 -6.28 6.33
CA ARG A 29 5.50 -6.32 7.78
C ARG A 29 4.20 -6.26 8.58
N TRP A 30 3.29 -5.35 8.23
CA TRP A 30 2.02 -5.20 8.96
C TRP A 30 1.07 -6.37 8.74
N GLU A 31 1.06 -6.95 7.55
CA GLU A 31 0.29 -8.18 7.29
C GLU A 31 0.92 -9.41 7.93
N ALA A 32 2.18 -9.30 8.37
CA ALA A 32 2.93 -10.37 8.99
C ALA A 32 3.02 -11.63 8.10
N VAL A 33 3.17 -11.42 6.78
CA VAL A 33 3.31 -12.51 5.82
C VAL A 33 4.78 -12.92 5.69
N PRO A 34 5.05 -14.19 5.34
CA PRO A 34 6.41 -14.65 5.09
C PRO A 34 7.09 -13.91 3.94
N ASP A 35 8.40 -13.70 4.07
CA ASP A 35 9.20 -13.12 2.99
C ASP A 35 9.55 -14.20 1.95
N ILE A 36 8.55 -14.56 1.17
CA ILE A 36 8.68 -15.50 0.06
C ILE A 36 8.19 -14.83 -1.23
N PRO A 37 8.69 -15.26 -2.41
CA PRO A 37 8.32 -14.62 -3.69
C PRO A 37 6.82 -14.53 -3.92
N PHE A 38 6.06 -15.50 -3.46
CA PHE A 38 4.60 -15.49 -3.60
C PHE A 38 3.97 -14.21 -3.02
N PHE A 39 4.45 -13.74 -1.86
CA PHE A 39 3.97 -12.49 -1.27
C PHE A 39 4.73 -11.27 -1.80
N ALA A 40 6.04 -11.36 -1.91
CA ALA A 40 6.86 -10.23 -2.34
C ALA A 40 6.53 -9.79 -3.77
N ASP A 41 6.35 -10.74 -4.69
CA ASP A 41 6.06 -10.43 -6.09
C ASP A 41 4.63 -9.93 -6.29
N ASN A 42 3.74 -10.22 -5.36
CA ASN A 42 2.32 -9.85 -5.44
C ASN A 42 1.90 -8.75 -4.45
N THR A 43 2.87 -8.07 -3.85
CA THR A 43 2.65 -6.87 -3.03
C THR A 43 3.30 -5.70 -3.74
N ALA A 44 2.50 -4.77 -4.24
CA ALA A 44 3.01 -3.71 -5.11
C ALA A 44 2.46 -2.34 -4.73
N ALA A 45 3.26 -1.32 -5.02
CA ALA A 45 2.84 0.06 -4.91
C ALA A 45 3.07 0.79 -6.23
N PHE A 46 2.21 1.74 -6.52
CA PHE A 46 2.22 2.55 -7.74
C PHE A 46 2.23 4.01 -7.33
N VAL A 47 3.16 4.79 -7.89
CA VAL A 47 3.24 6.22 -7.63
C VAL A 47 2.67 6.97 -8.84
N HIS A 48 1.60 7.74 -8.59
CA HIS A 48 0.91 8.53 -9.61
C HIS A 48 1.13 10.01 -9.33
N GLU A 49 1.69 10.72 -10.29
CA GLU A 49 1.82 12.17 -10.19
C GLU A 49 0.83 12.86 -11.11
N LEU A 50 0.14 13.87 -10.57
CA LEU A 50 -0.81 14.69 -11.31
C LEU A 50 -0.26 16.10 -11.47
N ALA A 51 -0.59 16.74 -12.60
CA ALA A 51 -0.38 18.18 -12.72
C ALA A 51 -1.10 18.88 -11.56
N PRO A 52 -0.48 19.90 -10.92
CA PRO A 52 -1.08 20.57 -9.76
C PRO A 52 -2.52 21.06 -9.98
N GLU A 53 -2.84 21.50 -11.17
CA GLU A 53 -4.19 21.95 -11.53
C GLU A 53 -5.22 20.84 -11.61
N SER A 54 -4.79 19.56 -11.54
CA SER A 54 -5.67 18.39 -11.57
C SER A 54 -5.99 17.83 -10.19
N LEU A 55 -5.51 18.50 -9.14
CA LEU A 55 -5.67 18.07 -7.75
C LEU A 55 -6.09 19.26 -6.89
N SER A 56 -7.14 19.10 -6.11
CA SER A 56 -7.53 20.10 -5.11
C SER A 56 -8.38 19.47 -4.03
N ASN A 57 -8.14 19.86 -2.77
CA ASN A 57 -9.13 19.64 -1.73
C ASN A 57 -10.18 20.77 -1.78
N ALA A 58 -11.17 20.74 -0.89
CA ALA A 58 -12.25 21.71 -0.88
C ALA A 58 -11.78 23.15 -0.55
N SER A 59 -10.62 23.27 0.10
CA SER A 59 -10.01 24.57 0.42
C SER A 59 -9.17 25.15 -0.72
N GLY A 60 -9.00 24.41 -1.82
CA GLY A 60 -8.19 24.85 -2.96
C GLY A 60 -6.71 24.45 -2.89
N ASP A 61 -6.33 23.60 -1.93
CA ASP A 61 -4.94 23.16 -1.79
C ASP A 61 -4.66 21.95 -2.67
N HIS A 62 -3.46 21.90 -3.25
CA HIS A 62 -3.03 20.76 -4.08
C HIS A 62 -1.73 20.11 -3.57
N ASN A 63 -1.30 20.42 -2.33
CA ASN A 63 -0.07 19.91 -1.74
C ASN A 63 -0.30 18.75 -0.76
N TYR A 64 -1.37 18.00 -0.94
CA TYR A 64 -1.71 16.81 -0.17
C TYR A 64 -1.27 15.54 -0.91
N VAL A 65 -1.09 14.48 -0.14
CA VAL A 65 -0.80 13.13 -0.66
C VAL A 65 -1.94 12.20 -0.26
N ARG A 66 -2.39 11.39 -1.21
CA ARG A 66 -3.38 10.33 -0.95
C ARG A 66 -2.76 8.97 -1.20
N ILE A 67 -2.86 8.09 -0.21
CA ILE A 67 -2.46 6.70 -0.32
C ILE A 67 -3.72 5.85 -0.21
N ASN A 68 -4.01 5.07 -1.25
CA ASN A 68 -5.08 4.07 -1.22
C ASN A 68 -4.45 2.70 -1.04
N VAL A 69 -4.89 1.96 -0.04
CA VAL A 69 -4.44 0.60 0.23
C VAL A 69 -5.61 -0.34 0.04
N LEU A 70 -5.47 -1.29 -0.88
CA LEU A 70 -6.44 -2.37 -1.08
C LEU A 70 -5.80 -3.65 -0.57
N THR A 71 -6.43 -4.31 0.38
CA THR A 71 -5.95 -5.55 0.98
C THR A 71 -7.08 -6.59 1.04
N PRO A 72 -6.77 -7.89 1.10
CA PRO A 72 -7.79 -8.90 1.32
C PRO A 72 -8.53 -8.67 2.64
N VAL A 73 -9.83 -8.96 2.66
CA VAL A 73 -10.68 -8.75 3.84
C VAL A 73 -10.11 -9.46 5.07
N GLY A 74 -10.14 -8.78 6.22
CA GLY A 74 -9.80 -9.36 7.52
C GLY A 74 -8.31 -9.55 7.80
N VAL A 75 -7.43 -9.13 6.90
CA VAL A 75 -5.97 -9.29 7.09
C VAL A 75 -5.42 -8.28 8.11
N LEU A 76 -5.99 -7.09 8.17
CA LEU A 76 -5.57 -6.05 9.11
C LEU A 76 -6.65 -5.84 10.18
N ASP A 77 -6.29 -6.02 11.45
CA ASP A 77 -7.12 -5.62 12.58
C ASP A 77 -6.99 -4.11 12.86
N ARG A 78 -7.65 -3.61 13.89
CA ARG A 78 -7.64 -2.18 14.24
C ARG A 78 -6.23 -1.67 14.55
N ASP A 79 -5.44 -2.40 15.33
CA ASP A 79 -4.09 -1.98 15.70
C ASP A 79 -3.16 -1.95 14.50
N LYS A 80 -3.29 -2.93 13.60
CA LYS A 80 -2.53 -2.96 12.36
C LYS A 80 -2.90 -1.80 11.44
N LYS A 81 -4.19 -1.47 11.32
CA LYS A 81 -4.64 -0.31 10.54
C LYS A 81 -4.06 1.00 11.08
N LEU A 82 -4.06 1.18 12.39
CA LEU A 82 -3.44 2.35 13.02
C LEU A 82 -1.94 2.42 12.70
N GLY A 83 -1.24 1.29 12.78
CA GLY A 83 0.19 1.21 12.46
C GLY A 83 0.49 1.50 11.00
N VAL A 84 -0.28 0.92 10.08
CA VAL A 84 -0.15 1.16 8.63
C VAL A 84 -0.30 2.64 8.31
N VAL A 85 -1.35 3.27 8.81
CA VAL A 85 -1.61 4.70 8.55
C VAL A 85 -0.45 5.55 9.06
N ARG A 86 0.02 5.30 10.28
CA ARG A 86 1.14 6.04 10.87
C ARG A 86 2.42 5.86 10.05
N GLU A 87 2.81 4.61 9.77
CA GLU A 87 4.08 4.34 9.10
C GLU A 87 4.09 4.81 7.65
N MET A 88 3.02 4.60 6.91
CA MET A 88 2.94 5.08 5.53
C MET A 88 3.00 6.61 5.44
N THR A 89 2.38 7.30 6.39
CA THR A 89 2.46 8.76 6.50
C THR A 89 3.91 9.21 6.71
N GLU A 90 4.65 8.52 7.57
CA GLU A 90 6.07 8.80 7.82
C GLU A 90 6.93 8.51 6.58
N ILE A 91 6.65 7.41 5.88
CA ILE A 91 7.40 7.03 4.67
C ILE A 91 7.26 8.10 3.58
N VAL A 92 6.05 8.59 3.31
CA VAL A 92 5.86 9.60 2.26
C VAL A 92 6.46 10.96 2.66
N ALA A 93 6.40 11.34 3.93
CA ALA A 93 7.04 12.55 4.41
C ALA A 93 8.56 12.49 4.24
N ALA A 94 9.17 11.35 4.55
CA ALA A 94 10.60 11.13 4.35
C ALA A 94 10.97 11.14 2.86
N ALA A 95 10.17 10.49 2.03
CA ALA A 95 10.41 10.43 0.58
C ALA A 95 10.31 11.80 -0.08
N ALA A 96 9.47 12.69 0.43
CA ALA A 96 9.33 14.06 -0.06
C ALA A 96 10.36 15.00 0.57
N GLY A 97 11.07 14.59 1.63
CA GLY A 97 11.95 15.47 2.39
C GLY A 97 11.19 16.60 3.08
N ASP A 98 9.94 16.38 3.44
CA ASP A 98 9.05 17.39 4.02
C ASP A 98 8.31 16.82 5.23
N PRO A 99 8.81 17.05 6.45
CA PRO A 99 8.16 16.56 7.66
C PRO A 99 6.73 17.07 7.85
N SER A 100 6.40 18.26 7.34
CA SER A 100 5.04 18.80 7.45
C SER A 100 4.01 18.04 6.63
N LEU A 101 4.47 17.18 5.72
CA LEU A 101 3.59 16.33 4.91
C LEU A 101 2.81 15.33 5.77
N THR A 102 3.27 15.03 6.99
CA THR A 102 2.53 14.19 7.93
C THR A 102 1.13 14.75 8.24
N GLU A 103 0.94 16.06 8.12
CA GLU A 103 -0.35 16.75 8.33
C GLU A 103 -1.19 16.82 7.06
N ARG A 104 -0.62 16.44 5.91
CA ARG A 104 -1.26 16.58 4.59
C ARG A 104 -1.28 15.25 3.82
N THR A 105 -1.39 14.15 4.53
CA THR A 105 -1.43 12.80 3.94
C THR A 105 -2.67 12.06 4.38
N TRP A 106 -3.42 11.54 3.40
CA TRP A 106 -4.52 10.62 3.66
C TRP A 106 -4.06 9.21 3.36
N VAL A 107 -4.34 8.28 4.26
CA VAL A 107 -4.15 6.85 4.03
C VAL A 107 -5.52 6.19 4.18
N LEU A 108 -6.05 5.68 3.08
CA LEU A 108 -7.39 5.12 3.01
C LEU A 108 -7.27 3.62 2.75
N ILE A 109 -7.82 2.82 3.65
CA ILE A 109 -7.73 1.36 3.59
C ILE A 109 -9.08 0.81 3.13
N SER A 110 -9.04 0.03 2.05
CA SER A 110 -10.19 -0.71 1.53
C SER A 110 -9.90 -2.20 1.55
N GLU A 111 -10.95 -3.00 1.65
CA GLU A 111 -10.82 -4.45 1.68
C GLU A 111 -11.52 -5.08 0.48
N ALA A 112 -10.83 -5.97 -0.22
CA ALA A 112 -11.45 -6.79 -1.25
C ALA A 112 -12.22 -7.93 -0.59
N PRO A 113 -13.43 -8.27 -1.07
CA PRO A 113 -14.17 -9.39 -0.51
C PRO A 113 -13.42 -10.71 -0.69
N ASP A 114 -13.70 -11.67 0.18
CA ASP A 114 -13.12 -13.01 0.07
C ASP A 114 -13.46 -13.62 -1.28
N GLY A 115 -12.44 -14.19 -1.96
CA GLY A 115 -12.59 -14.69 -3.33
C GLY A 115 -12.40 -13.64 -4.41
N GLY A 116 -12.10 -12.39 -4.04
CA GLY A 116 -11.89 -11.30 -4.99
C GLY A 116 -10.43 -10.92 -5.25
N TRP A 117 -9.48 -11.75 -4.81
CA TRP A 117 -8.06 -11.44 -5.00
C TRP A 117 -7.48 -12.16 -6.23
N GLY A 118 -7.43 -11.48 -7.36
CA GLY A 118 -7.00 -12.05 -8.63
C GLY A 118 -5.49 -12.06 -8.80
N ILE A 119 -4.89 -13.24 -8.88
CA ILE A 119 -3.47 -13.44 -9.16
C ILE A 119 -3.37 -14.58 -10.16
N ASP A 120 -2.55 -14.42 -11.18
CA ASP A 120 -2.23 -15.48 -12.13
C ASP A 120 -3.49 -16.09 -12.77
N GLY A 121 -4.49 -15.24 -13.03
CA GLY A 121 -5.74 -15.63 -13.66
C GLY A 121 -6.73 -16.35 -12.75
N HIS A 122 -6.46 -16.44 -11.44
CA HIS A 122 -7.32 -17.09 -10.46
C HIS A 122 -7.79 -16.10 -9.39
N ALA A 123 -9.06 -16.11 -9.05
CA ALA A 123 -9.65 -15.30 -8.00
C ALA A 123 -9.52 -16.02 -6.65
N PHE A 124 -8.47 -15.72 -5.91
CA PHE A 124 -8.14 -16.42 -4.67
C PHE A 124 -9.06 -16.02 -3.51
N THR A 125 -9.44 -17.03 -2.73
CA THR A 125 -9.95 -16.81 -1.38
C THR A 125 -8.79 -16.65 -0.40
N ASN A 126 -9.05 -16.12 0.79
CA ASN A 126 -8.04 -16.03 1.84
C ASN A 126 -7.51 -17.41 2.24
N ALA A 127 -8.40 -18.41 2.28
CA ALA A 127 -8.01 -19.79 2.57
C ALA A 127 -7.05 -20.35 1.52
N GLU A 128 -7.29 -20.07 0.24
CA GLU A 128 -6.42 -20.52 -0.86
C GLU A 128 -5.06 -19.82 -0.80
N ILE A 129 -5.01 -18.52 -0.47
CA ILE A 129 -3.76 -17.80 -0.28
C ILE A 129 -2.94 -18.45 0.84
N ALA A 130 -3.56 -18.71 1.99
CA ALA A 130 -2.90 -19.33 3.12
C ALA A 130 -2.41 -20.75 2.78
N GLN A 131 -3.21 -21.52 2.05
CA GLN A 131 -2.85 -22.87 1.62
C GLN A 131 -1.65 -22.85 0.67
N THR A 132 -1.64 -21.94 -0.28
CA THR A 132 -0.53 -21.79 -1.23
C THR A 132 0.76 -21.44 -0.49
N ALA A 133 0.70 -20.52 0.44
CA ALA A 133 1.86 -20.14 1.26
C ALA A 133 2.39 -21.34 2.07
N ARG A 134 1.51 -22.11 2.68
CA ARG A 134 1.91 -23.31 3.43
C ARG A 134 2.59 -24.33 2.53
N LYS A 135 2.09 -24.57 1.33
CA LYS A 135 2.71 -25.47 0.35
C LYS A 135 4.13 -25.03 0.01
N ILE A 136 4.31 -23.76 -0.28
CA ILE A 136 5.63 -23.20 -0.62
C ILE A 136 6.60 -23.39 0.54
N LEU A 137 6.17 -23.06 1.76
CA LEU A 137 7.02 -23.15 2.96
C LEU A 137 7.36 -24.58 3.35
N SER A 138 6.52 -25.54 3.01
CA SER A 138 6.80 -26.96 3.26
C SER A 138 7.65 -27.62 2.17
N GLY A 139 8.05 -26.89 1.14
CA GLY A 139 8.85 -27.40 0.03
C GLY A 139 8.08 -28.24 -0.99
N GLY A 140 6.75 -28.16 -0.92
CA GLY A 140 5.87 -28.97 -1.77
C GLY A 140 5.25 -28.23 -2.95
#